data_9ce7ae3f268fa4723ebd055b554236fc
#
_entry.id   9ce7ae3f268fa4723ebd055b554236fc
#
_cell.length_a   1.000
_cell.length_b   1.000
_cell.length_c   1.000
_cell.angle_alpha   90.00
_cell.angle_beta   90.00
_cell.angle_gamma   90.00
#
_symmetry.space_group_name_H-M   'P 1'
#
loop_
_entity.id
_entity.type
_entity.pdbx_description
1 polymer ?
#
loop_
_entity_poly.entity_id
_entity_poly.type
_entity_poly.pdbx_seq_one_letter_code
_entity_poly.pdbx_strand_id
1 'polypeptide(L)'
;MTAGPAAASAPAGPAAASGSAAAPEPTRPVPAPDERSAPYWAAAARHVLTVARCARCSTYVVPPDHTCPHCGSTDPGFAFEPVSGRGTVRSWTVVRQSFLPGFRGEVPFLLVDVELAEQPELRVIGRLLDGPDTTLRIGAPVAVAFEDVADGVSVPAFALAEPSATGPGEVRS
;
A
#
# COMPACT_ATOMS: atom_id res chain seq x y z
N MET A 1 72.75 -46.50 -17.38
CA MET A 1 73.21 -45.52 -16.41
C MET A 1 72.89 -44.13 -16.99
N THR A 2 71.79 -43.53 -16.61
CA THR A 2 71.57 -42.10 -16.81
C THR A 2 70.37 -41.71 -15.93
N ALA A 3 70.67 -40.91 -14.93
CA ALA A 3 69.72 -40.38 -14.00
C ALA A 3 68.93 -39.23 -14.64
N GLY A 4 67.61 -39.25 -14.53
CA GLY A 4 66.73 -38.18 -14.91
C GLY A 4 66.53 -37.18 -13.73
N PRO A 5 66.36 -35.89 -14.03
CA PRO A 5 66.26 -34.87 -12.94
C PRO A 5 64.86 -34.84 -12.29
N ALA A 6 64.88 -34.57 -11.01
CA ALA A 6 63.71 -34.38 -10.12
C ALA A 6 62.91 -33.16 -10.52
N ALA A 7 61.58 -33.30 -10.60
CA ALA A 7 60.64 -32.18 -10.78
C ALA A 7 60.41 -31.46 -9.42
N ALA A 8 60.68 -30.19 -9.38
CA ALA A 8 60.41 -29.31 -8.23
C ALA A 8 58.93 -28.97 -8.20
N SER A 9 58.30 -29.24 -7.02
CA SER A 9 56.94 -28.80 -6.74
C SER A 9 56.89 -27.32 -6.44
N ALA A 10 56.03 -26.57 -7.18
CA ALA A 10 55.73 -25.16 -6.91
C ALA A 10 54.75 -25.01 -5.76
N PRO A 11 54.90 -24.00 -4.89
CA PRO A 11 53.93 -23.75 -3.80
C PRO A 11 52.61 -23.18 -4.33
N ALA A 12 51.53 -23.75 -3.81
CA ALA A 12 50.14 -23.26 -4.04
C ALA A 12 49.99 -21.86 -3.44
N GLY A 13 49.64 -20.87 -4.23
CA GLY A 13 49.28 -19.52 -3.79
C GLY A 13 47.95 -19.50 -3.05
N PRO A 14 47.72 -18.52 -2.16
CA PRO A 14 46.47 -18.43 -1.43
C PRO A 14 45.31 -18.14 -2.35
N ALA A 15 44.21 -18.93 -2.21
CA ALA A 15 42.94 -18.70 -2.87
C ALA A 15 42.32 -17.39 -2.35
N ALA A 16 42.20 -16.41 -3.22
CA ALA A 16 41.46 -15.19 -2.93
C ALA A 16 39.97 -15.52 -2.76
N ALA A 17 39.48 -15.42 -1.54
CA ALA A 17 38.04 -15.49 -1.28
C ALA A 17 37.39 -14.25 -1.87
N SER A 18 36.77 -14.42 -3.03
CA SER A 18 35.89 -13.41 -3.63
C SER A 18 34.63 -13.33 -2.79
N GLY A 19 34.61 -12.45 -1.80
CA GLY A 19 33.40 -12.03 -1.12
C GLY A 19 32.52 -11.27 -2.11
N SER A 20 31.56 -11.97 -2.72
CA SER A 20 30.50 -11.33 -3.49
C SER A 20 29.65 -10.53 -2.49
N ALA A 21 29.85 -9.23 -2.42
CA ALA A 21 28.89 -8.35 -1.77
C ALA A 21 27.57 -8.49 -2.53
N ALA A 22 26.54 -9.02 -1.88
CA ALA A 22 25.21 -9.09 -2.45
C ALA A 22 24.80 -7.67 -2.86
N ALA A 23 24.33 -7.52 -4.09
CA ALA A 23 23.76 -6.24 -4.52
C ALA A 23 22.62 -5.87 -3.57
N PRO A 24 22.46 -4.58 -3.23
CA PRO A 24 21.36 -4.17 -2.35
C PRO A 24 20.03 -4.61 -2.97
N GLU A 25 19.18 -5.19 -2.13
CA GLU A 25 17.84 -5.60 -2.56
C GLU A 25 17.12 -4.38 -3.16
N PRO A 26 16.46 -4.56 -4.31
CA PRO A 26 15.73 -3.46 -4.93
C PRO A 26 14.62 -2.99 -4.00
N THR A 27 14.58 -1.69 -3.72
CA THR A 27 13.55 -1.07 -2.89
C THR A 27 12.22 -0.98 -3.63
N ARG A 28 11.10 -0.97 -2.88
CA ARG A 28 9.77 -0.72 -3.45
C ARG A 28 9.73 0.65 -4.13
N PRO A 29 8.99 0.80 -5.25
CA PRO A 29 8.67 2.11 -5.80
C PRO A 29 7.91 2.93 -4.76
N VAL A 30 8.32 4.16 -4.55
CA VAL A 30 7.62 5.11 -3.68
C VAL A 30 6.75 6.06 -4.50
N PRO A 31 5.62 6.54 -3.96
CA PRO A 31 4.81 7.57 -4.60
C PRO A 31 5.65 8.81 -4.92
N ALA A 32 5.46 9.37 -6.11
CA ALA A 32 6.03 10.65 -6.51
C ALA A 32 4.89 11.69 -6.56
N PRO A 33 4.71 12.50 -5.50
CA PRO A 33 3.64 13.50 -5.45
C PRO A 33 3.77 14.52 -6.57
N ASP A 34 2.66 14.83 -7.22
CA ASP A 34 2.49 15.99 -8.08
C ASP A 34 1.76 17.12 -7.33
N GLU A 35 1.58 18.26 -7.96
CA GLU A 35 0.95 19.44 -7.34
C GLU A 35 -0.46 19.13 -6.80
N ARG A 36 -1.22 18.26 -7.46
CA ARG A 36 -2.59 17.89 -7.07
C ARG A 36 -2.63 16.86 -5.96
N SER A 37 -1.74 15.91 -5.98
CA SER A 37 -1.68 14.82 -4.99
C SER A 37 -0.82 15.14 -3.76
N ALA A 38 0.00 16.20 -3.82
CA ALA A 38 0.88 16.57 -2.72
C ALA A 38 0.15 16.71 -1.36
N PRO A 39 -1.04 17.34 -1.26
CA PRO A 39 -1.76 17.43 0.03
C PRO A 39 -2.16 16.05 0.58
N TYR A 40 -2.57 15.12 -0.29
CA TYR A 40 -2.89 13.75 0.08
C TYR A 40 -1.68 13.03 0.67
N TRP A 41 -0.55 13.05 -0.04
CA TRP A 41 0.67 12.38 0.42
C TRP A 41 1.28 13.02 1.67
N ALA A 42 1.18 14.34 1.79
CA ALA A 42 1.58 15.04 3.01
C ALA A 42 0.72 14.67 4.22
N ALA A 43 -0.56 14.37 4.03
CA ALA A 43 -1.43 13.84 5.08
C ALA A 43 -1.10 12.38 5.40
N ALA A 44 -0.91 11.54 4.38
CA ALA A 44 -0.54 10.14 4.53
C ALA A 44 0.77 9.97 5.32
N ALA A 45 1.78 10.81 5.07
CA ALA A 45 3.03 10.84 5.84
C ALA A 45 2.84 11.11 7.34
N ARG A 46 1.67 11.63 7.73
CA ARG A 46 1.26 11.81 9.15
C ARG A 46 0.22 10.78 9.59
N HIS A 47 0.05 9.71 8.81
CA HIS A 47 -0.94 8.66 9.02
C HIS A 47 -2.39 9.20 9.10
N VAL A 48 -2.70 10.18 8.26
CA VAL A 48 -4.05 10.74 8.13
C VAL A 48 -4.58 10.45 6.74
N LEU A 49 -5.65 9.67 6.63
CA LEU A 49 -6.34 9.47 5.38
C LEU A 49 -7.17 10.71 5.06
N THR A 50 -6.92 11.30 3.90
CA THR A 50 -7.72 12.43 3.39
C THR A 50 -8.35 12.05 2.06
N VAL A 51 -9.49 12.64 1.75
CA VAL A 51 -10.18 12.45 0.48
C VAL A 51 -10.55 13.82 -0.08
N ALA A 52 -10.41 13.97 -1.40
CA ALA A 52 -10.77 15.20 -2.06
C ALA A 52 -12.29 15.42 -2.05
N ARG A 53 -12.75 16.58 -1.59
CA ARG A 53 -14.15 16.97 -1.57
C ARG A 53 -14.40 18.11 -2.53
N CYS A 54 -15.41 17.98 -3.39
CA CYS A 54 -15.78 18.99 -4.33
C CYS A 54 -16.45 20.17 -3.63
N ALA A 55 -15.94 21.39 -3.84
CA ALA A 55 -16.53 22.61 -3.25
C ALA A 55 -17.92 22.95 -3.84
N ARG A 56 -18.27 22.40 -5.01
CA ARG A 56 -19.54 22.70 -5.68
C ARG A 56 -20.69 21.80 -5.24
N CYS A 57 -20.45 20.51 -5.07
CA CYS A 57 -21.49 19.54 -4.72
C CYS A 57 -21.24 18.80 -3.41
N SER A 58 -20.13 19.08 -2.73
CA SER A 58 -19.73 18.49 -1.47
C SER A 58 -19.49 16.96 -1.51
N THR A 59 -19.43 16.36 -2.69
CA THR A 59 -19.19 14.91 -2.86
C THR A 59 -17.71 14.63 -2.76
N TYR A 60 -17.35 13.54 -2.09
CA TYR A 60 -16.00 13.01 -2.04
C TYR A 60 -15.63 12.29 -3.34
N VAL A 61 -14.38 12.43 -3.77
CA VAL A 61 -13.85 11.88 -5.04
C VAL A 61 -12.46 11.28 -4.82
N VAL A 62 -12.23 10.08 -5.34
CA VAL A 62 -10.93 9.38 -5.32
C VAL A 62 -10.72 8.68 -6.66
N PRO A 63 -9.64 8.96 -7.38
CA PRO A 63 -8.78 10.14 -7.27
C PRO A 63 -9.49 11.42 -7.77
N PRO A 64 -9.10 12.61 -7.32
CA PRO A 64 -9.61 13.84 -7.92
C PRO A 64 -9.03 14.04 -9.34
N ASP A 65 -9.86 14.53 -10.26
CA ASP A 65 -9.48 14.89 -11.61
C ASP A 65 -9.78 16.37 -11.86
N HIS A 66 -9.59 16.87 -13.09
CA HIS A 66 -9.88 18.25 -13.46
C HIS A 66 -11.37 18.58 -13.36
N THR A 67 -12.22 17.58 -13.53
CA THR A 67 -13.68 17.72 -13.53
C THR A 67 -14.28 16.86 -12.43
N CYS A 68 -15.25 17.39 -11.72
CA CYS A 68 -15.98 16.59 -10.74
C CYS A 68 -16.89 15.57 -11.46
N PRO A 69 -16.73 14.26 -11.21
CA PRO A 69 -17.53 13.24 -11.89
C PRO A 69 -19.00 13.26 -11.48
N HIS A 70 -19.35 13.89 -10.34
CA HIS A 70 -20.72 13.93 -9.84
C HIS A 70 -21.52 15.11 -10.37
N CYS A 71 -20.96 16.33 -10.37
CA CYS A 71 -21.69 17.53 -10.80
C CYS A 71 -21.23 18.10 -12.13
N GLY A 72 -20.20 17.52 -12.76
CA GLY A 72 -19.66 17.97 -14.04
C GLY A 72 -18.91 19.31 -13.99
N SER A 73 -18.68 19.88 -12.80
CA SER A 73 -17.94 21.13 -12.69
C SER A 73 -16.52 21.00 -13.20
N THR A 74 -16.09 21.89 -14.09
CA THR A 74 -14.71 22.02 -14.58
C THR A 74 -13.84 22.89 -13.67
N ASP A 75 -14.44 23.46 -12.62
CA ASP A 75 -13.76 24.17 -11.53
C ASP A 75 -14.30 23.63 -10.19
N PRO A 76 -13.96 22.40 -9.81
CA PRO A 76 -14.52 21.74 -8.63
C PRO A 76 -13.98 22.28 -7.31
N GLY A 77 -12.86 22.99 -7.30
CA GLY A 77 -12.23 23.50 -6.09
C GLY A 77 -11.99 22.41 -5.05
N PHE A 78 -11.40 21.29 -5.44
CA PHE A 78 -11.18 20.17 -4.53
C PHE A 78 -10.33 20.55 -3.32
N ALA A 79 -10.82 20.21 -2.14
CA ALA A 79 -10.07 20.29 -0.88
C ALA A 79 -9.91 18.88 -0.30
N PHE A 80 -8.72 18.54 0.17
CA PHE A 80 -8.48 17.26 0.86
C PHE A 80 -8.91 17.39 2.32
N GLU A 81 -9.95 16.65 2.70
CA GLU A 81 -10.50 16.62 4.05
C GLU A 81 -10.16 15.29 4.73
N PRO A 82 -9.78 15.29 6.02
CA PRO A 82 -9.62 14.06 6.79
C PRO A 82 -10.92 13.27 6.83
N VAL A 83 -10.79 11.95 6.69
CA VAL A 83 -11.89 10.99 6.82
C VAL A 83 -11.59 10.00 7.94
N SER A 84 -12.62 9.31 8.44
CA SER A 84 -12.47 8.37 9.57
C SER A 84 -11.55 7.20 9.26
N GLY A 85 -11.41 6.87 7.98
CA GLY A 85 -10.70 5.68 7.52
C GLY A 85 -11.42 4.36 7.83
N ARG A 86 -12.65 4.42 8.35
CA ARG A 86 -13.48 3.24 8.61
C ARG A 86 -14.23 2.86 7.34
N GLY A 87 -14.38 1.57 7.12
CA GLY A 87 -15.10 1.10 5.94
C GLY A 87 -15.40 -0.39 6.01
N THR A 88 -15.87 -0.90 4.89
CA THR A 88 -16.18 -2.32 4.73
C THR A 88 -15.58 -2.88 3.46
N VAL A 89 -15.14 -4.12 3.53
CA VAL A 89 -14.57 -4.84 2.38
C VAL A 89 -15.66 -5.09 1.33
N ARG A 90 -15.42 -4.64 0.09
CA ARG A 90 -16.30 -4.87 -1.07
C ARG A 90 -15.78 -5.99 -1.95
N SER A 91 -14.46 -6.10 -2.05
CA SER A 91 -13.80 -7.20 -2.76
C SER A 91 -12.34 -7.30 -2.29
N TRP A 92 -11.68 -8.38 -2.68
CA TRP A 92 -10.24 -8.54 -2.43
C TRP A 92 -9.59 -9.45 -3.46
N THR A 93 -8.27 -9.39 -3.53
CA THR A 93 -7.46 -10.31 -4.31
C THR A 93 -6.20 -10.71 -3.53
N VAL A 94 -5.73 -11.93 -3.78
CA VAL A 94 -4.44 -12.41 -3.27
C VAL A 94 -3.39 -12.20 -4.34
N VAL A 95 -2.46 -11.29 -4.10
CA VAL A 95 -1.31 -11.06 -4.97
C VAL A 95 -0.27 -12.14 -4.68
N ARG A 96 -0.10 -13.10 -5.58
CA ARG A 96 0.84 -14.23 -5.42
C ARG A 96 2.15 -14.03 -6.18
N GLN A 97 2.21 -13.06 -7.06
CA GLN A 97 3.37 -12.77 -7.88
C GLN A 97 3.48 -11.27 -8.13
N SER A 98 4.70 -10.74 -8.06
CA SER A 98 4.98 -9.36 -8.43
C SER A 98 6.23 -9.30 -9.29
N PHE A 99 6.18 -8.50 -10.35
CA PHE A 99 7.31 -8.18 -11.21
C PHE A 99 7.99 -6.88 -10.80
N LEU A 100 7.36 -6.12 -9.89
CA LEU A 100 7.92 -4.87 -9.40
C LEU A 100 9.06 -5.12 -8.42
N PRO A 101 10.11 -4.30 -8.46
CA PRO A 101 11.20 -4.34 -7.48
C PRO A 101 10.67 -4.22 -6.05
N GLY A 102 11.33 -4.85 -5.09
CA GLY A 102 11.02 -4.75 -3.67
C GLY A 102 9.81 -5.55 -3.18
N PHE A 103 9.06 -6.22 -4.06
CA PHE A 103 7.89 -7.02 -3.65
C PHE A 103 8.11 -8.53 -3.63
N ARG A 104 9.27 -9.02 -4.10
CA ARG A 104 9.50 -10.49 -4.20
C ARG A 104 9.42 -11.21 -2.87
N GLY A 105 9.94 -10.61 -1.81
CA GLY A 105 9.92 -11.18 -0.47
C GLY A 105 8.61 -10.95 0.28
N GLU A 106 7.65 -10.25 -0.30
CA GLU A 106 6.42 -9.83 0.35
C GLU A 106 5.18 -10.57 -0.14
N VAL A 107 5.28 -11.22 -1.30
CA VAL A 107 4.18 -12.06 -1.79
C VAL A 107 4.16 -13.41 -1.04
N PRO A 108 2.96 -13.97 -0.73
CA PRO A 108 1.65 -13.43 -1.06
C PRO A 108 1.18 -12.32 -0.11
N PHE A 109 0.34 -11.40 -0.60
CA PHE A 109 -0.36 -10.42 0.23
C PHE A 109 -1.78 -10.17 -0.30
N LEU A 110 -2.64 -9.61 0.54
CA LEU A 110 -4.01 -9.25 0.19
C LEU A 110 -4.10 -7.77 -0.19
N LEU A 111 -4.74 -7.49 -1.33
CA LEU A 111 -5.29 -6.17 -1.63
C LEU A 111 -6.79 -6.22 -1.39
N VAL A 112 -7.30 -5.26 -0.65
CA VAL A 112 -8.72 -5.08 -0.35
C VAL A 112 -9.22 -3.82 -1.01
N ASP A 113 -10.43 -3.90 -1.52
CA ASP A 113 -11.22 -2.79 -2.03
C ASP A 113 -12.26 -2.46 -0.96
N VAL A 114 -12.13 -1.28 -0.39
CA VAL A 114 -12.87 -0.83 0.79
C VAL A 114 -13.79 0.31 0.42
N GLU A 115 -15.07 0.18 0.75
CA GLU A 115 -16.01 1.29 0.73
C GLU A 115 -15.93 2.02 2.08
N LEU A 116 -15.55 3.30 2.03
CA LEU A 116 -15.45 4.14 3.21
C LEU A 116 -16.82 4.55 3.73
N ALA A 117 -16.92 4.72 5.05
CA ALA A 117 -18.17 5.01 5.75
C ALA A 117 -18.76 6.40 5.44
N GLU A 118 -17.93 7.32 4.93
CA GLU A 118 -18.31 8.70 4.69
C GLU A 118 -19.30 8.87 3.55
N GLN A 119 -19.24 7.99 2.56
CA GLN A 119 -20.10 8.12 1.38
C GLN A 119 -20.26 6.77 0.67
N PRO A 120 -21.47 6.38 0.22
CA PRO A 120 -21.66 5.23 -0.65
C PRO A 120 -20.79 5.33 -1.91
N GLU A 121 -20.27 4.17 -2.36
CA GLU A 121 -19.38 4.04 -3.53
C GLU A 121 -18.05 4.82 -3.43
N LEU A 122 -17.71 5.37 -2.27
CA LEU A 122 -16.39 5.96 -2.02
C LEU A 122 -15.40 4.82 -1.73
N ARG A 123 -14.62 4.43 -2.73
CA ARG A 123 -13.82 3.21 -2.68
C ARG A 123 -12.33 3.51 -2.72
N VAL A 124 -11.60 2.83 -1.85
CA VAL A 124 -10.13 2.92 -1.76
C VAL A 124 -9.55 1.52 -1.75
N ILE A 125 -8.52 1.31 -2.56
CA ILE A 125 -7.78 0.05 -2.58
C ILE A 125 -6.52 0.21 -1.74
N GLY A 126 -6.26 -0.77 -0.87
CA GLY A 126 -5.05 -0.83 -0.06
C GLY A 126 -4.67 -2.26 0.28
N ARG A 127 -3.47 -2.43 0.82
CA ARG A 127 -3.03 -3.72 1.34
C ARG A 127 -3.72 -3.99 2.67
N LEU A 128 -4.10 -5.26 2.91
CA LEU A 128 -4.53 -5.70 4.23
C LEU A 128 -3.31 -6.15 5.02
N LEU A 129 -3.12 -5.60 6.22
CA LEU A 129 -1.93 -5.84 7.04
C LEU A 129 -2.04 -7.07 7.95
N ASP A 130 -3.23 -7.65 8.07
CA ASP A 130 -3.49 -8.84 8.90
C ASP A 130 -2.88 -10.13 8.33
N GLY A 131 -2.28 -10.06 7.16
CA GLY A 131 -1.56 -11.17 6.53
C GLY A 131 -2.34 -11.89 5.43
N PRO A 132 -1.63 -12.71 4.62
CA PRO A 132 -2.19 -13.31 3.41
C PRO A 132 -3.22 -14.41 3.65
N ASP A 133 -3.21 -15.03 4.83
CA ASP A 133 -4.09 -16.15 5.20
C ASP A 133 -5.36 -15.68 5.92
N THR A 134 -5.54 -14.37 6.03
CA THR A 134 -6.73 -13.77 6.67
C THR A 134 -8.00 -14.16 5.93
N THR A 135 -8.96 -14.73 6.67
CA THR A 135 -10.27 -15.06 6.13
C THR A 135 -11.11 -13.79 6.01
N LEU A 136 -11.44 -13.41 4.79
CA LEU A 136 -12.26 -12.24 4.48
C LEU A 136 -13.68 -12.64 4.05
N ARG A 137 -14.61 -11.71 4.26
CA ARG A 137 -15.98 -11.75 3.72
C ARG A 137 -16.38 -10.36 3.27
N ILE A 138 -17.29 -10.29 2.30
CA ILE A 138 -17.90 -9.02 1.90
C ILE A 138 -18.59 -8.41 3.11
N GLY A 139 -18.42 -7.10 3.30
CA GLY A 139 -18.92 -6.36 4.45
C GLY A 139 -18.08 -6.50 5.72
N ALA A 140 -16.93 -7.20 5.69
CA ALA A 140 -16.03 -7.21 6.84
C ALA A 140 -15.59 -5.79 7.19
N PRO A 141 -15.69 -5.37 8.47
CA PRO A 141 -15.27 -4.05 8.90
C PRO A 141 -13.74 -3.94 8.87
N VAL A 142 -13.27 -2.80 8.39
CA VAL A 142 -11.85 -2.45 8.34
C VAL A 142 -11.64 -1.00 8.78
N ALA A 143 -10.43 -0.72 9.21
CA ALA A 143 -9.96 0.64 9.47
C ALA A 143 -8.66 0.90 8.69
N VAL A 144 -8.45 2.15 8.31
CA VAL A 144 -7.21 2.56 7.66
C VAL A 144 -6.03 2.33 8.61
N ALA A 145 -4.98 1.80 8.05
CA ALA A 145 -3.65 1.71 8.62
C ALA A 145 -2.65 2.30 7.61
N PHE A 146 -1.38 2.35 7.93
CA PHE A 146 -0.37 2.90 7.04
C PHE A 146 0.87 2.01 7.03
N GLU A 147 1.48 1.86 5.85
CA GLU A 147 2.80 1.28 5.70
C GLU A 147 3.80 2.39 5.43
N ASP A 148 4.82 2.51 6.28
CA ASP A 148 5.93 3.42 6.06
C ASP A 148 6.92 2.76 5.08
N VAL A 149 6.91 3.22 3.84
CA VAL A 149 7.66 2.60 2.73
C VAL A 149 9.01 3.25 2.49
N ALA A 150 9.21 4.48 3.00
CA ALA A 150 10.47 5.21 3.03
C ALA A 150 10.37 6.33 4.08
N ASP A 151 11.51 7.00 4.39
CA ASP A 151 11.52 8.15 5.28
C ASP A 151 10.53 9.23 4.83
N GLY A 152 9.54 9.51 5.68
CA GLY A 152 8.49 10.50 5.42
C GLY A 152 7.51 10.12 4.32
N VAL A 153 7.48 8.86 3.89
CA VAL A 153 6.57 8.36 2.86
C VAL A 153 5.77 7.18 3.40
N SER A 154 4.48 7.38 3.61
CA SER A 154 3.55 6.36 4.06
C SER A 154 2.46 6.12 3.01
N VAL A 155 2.06 4.86 2.85
CA VAL A 155 1.00 4.45 1.92
C VAL A 155 -0.20 3.97 2.73
N PRO A 156 -1.43 4.42 2.44
CA PRO A 156 -2.60 3.87 3.10
C PRO A 156 -2.75 2.38 2.85
N ALA A 157 -3.04 1.69 3.93
CA ALA A 157 -3.33 0.27 4.00
C ALA A 157 -4.56 0.07 4.90
N PHE A 158 -5.00 -1.15 5.10
CA PHE A 158 -6.14 -1.45 5.97
C PHE A 158 -5.81 -2.59 6.94
N ALA A 159 -6.48 -2.57 8.08
CA ALA A 159 -6.50 -3.68 9.02
C ALA A 159 -7.95 -4.04 9.37
N LEU A 160 -8.20 -5.30 9.73
CA LEU A 160 -9.51 -5.70 10.23
C LEU A 160 -9.85 -4.88 11.48
N ALA A 161 -11.09 -4.44 11.56
CA ALA A 161 -11.61 -3.72 12.71
C ALA A 161 -12.67 -4.58 13.41
N GLU A 162 -12.78 -4.39 14.74
CA GLU A 162 -13.91 -4.95 15.47
C GLU A 162 -15.23 -4.39 14.92
N PRO A 163 -16.29 -5.20 14.81
CA PRO A 163 -17.60 -4.71 14.43
C PRO A 163 -17.99 -3.60 15.39
N SER A 164 -18.26 -2.40 14.86
CA SER A 164 -18.78 -1.32 15.71
C SER A 164 -20.07 -1.79 16.36
N ALA A 165 -20.12 -1.78 17.68
CA ALA A 165 -21.30 -2.12 18.48
C ALA A 165 -22.40 -1.06 18.38
N THR A 166 -22.68 -0.57 17.17
CA THR A 166 -23.88 0.22 16.91
C THR A 166 -24.95 -0.75 16.48
N GLY A 167 -25.64 -1.31 17.46
CA GLY A 167 -26.79 -2.19 17.24
C GLY A 167 -27.86 -1.47 16.43
N PRO A 168 -28.63 -2.23 15.62
CA PRO A 168 -29.85 -1.68 15.02
C PRO A 168 -30.76 -1.24 16.15
N GLY A 169 -31.16 0.04 16.13
CA GLY A 169 -32.12 0.58 17.07
C GLY A 169 -33.35 -0.32 17.11
N GLU A 170 -33.63 -0.88 18.27
CA GLU A 170 -34.83 -1.66 18.56
C GLU A 170 -36.03 -0.74 18.33
N VAL A 171 -36.70 -0.96 17.21
CA VAL A 171 -38.00 -0.38 16.94
C VAL A 171 -38.96 -1.04 17.92
N ARG A 172 -39.24 -0.36 19.05
CA ARG A 172 -40.34 -0.75 19.93
C ARG A 172 -41.65 -0.44 19.22
N SER A 173 -42.44 -1.46 19.02
CA SER A 173 -43.85 -1.40 18.63
C SER A 173 -44.69 -0.73 19.68
#